data_09245cc5cd520a4a0b50c01fa868c990
#
_entry.id   09245cc5cd520a4a0b50c01fa868c990
#
_cell.length_a   1.000
_cell.length_b   1.000
_cell.length_c   1.000
_cell.angle_alpha   90.00
_cell.angle_beta   90.00
_cell.angle_gamma   90.00
#
_symmetry.space_group_name_H-M   'P 1'
#
loop_
_entity.id
_entity.type
_entity.pdbx_description
1 polymer ?
#
loop_
_entity_poly.entity_id
_entity_poly.type
_entity_poly.pdbx_seq_one_letter_code
_entity_poly.pdbx_strand_id
1 'polypeptide(L)'
;ARTVQCSTCHTVTKLYSLVDIVRGANRIIHGFQQLLRQHQPQYQYHEQQQQQQMMAQPPSRLLEPLPSPFGKKRAVLCGVNYKGKSYSLKGCISDAKSMRSFLVQQMGFPIDSILMLTEDEASPQRIPTKRNIRKAMRWLVEGNRAMDSLVFHFSARGLSARLTLLVYNGDEIDGQDEALCPLDHETEGKIIDDEINRILVRPLVHGAKLHAVIDACNSGTVLDLPFVCRMERNGSYEWEDHRSVRAYKGTDGGAAFCFSACDDDETSGYTPVLTGKNTGAMTYSFITAVKTAGPAPTYGHLLNLMCSAIREAQSRLAFNGDYTSSDASAEPLLTSSDEFDLYATKFVL
;
A
#
# COMPACT_ATOMS: atom_id res chain seq x y z
N ALA A 1 20.92 15.63 -44.09
CA ALA A 1 21.97 15.48 -43.08
C ALA A 1 23.28 15.99 -43.66
N ARG A 2 23.98 16.85 -42.94
CA ARG A 2 25.35 17.26 -43.31
C ARG A 2 26.34 16.34 -42.59
N THR A 3 27.40 15.94 -43.31
CA THR A 3 28.49 15.16 -42.71
C THR A 3 29.64 16.13 -42.39
N VAL A 4 30.23 15.97 -41.21
CA VAL A 4 31.44 16.69 -40.80
C VAL A 4 32.50 15.65 -40.49
N GLN A 5 33.67 15.81 -41.08
CA GLN A 5 34.82 14.94 -40.82
C GLN A 5 35.81 15.67 -39.91
N CYS A 6 36.24 14.99 -38.87
CA CYS A 6 37.26 15.49 -37.97
C CYS A 6 38.61 15.56 -38.70
N SER A 7 39.26 16.72 -38.70
CA SER A 7 40.56 16.91 -39.35
C SER A 7 41.72 16.16 -38.67
N THR A 8 41.54 15.73 -37.44
CA THR A 8 42.59 15.09 -36.61
C THR A 8 42.48 13.57 -36.62
N CYS A 9 41.26 13.00 -36.52
CA CYS A 9 41.04 11.55 -36.43
C CYS A 9 40.27 10.96 -37.58
N HIS A 10 39.92 11.76 -38.60
CA HIS A 10 39.17 11.40 -39.82
C HIS A 10 37.78 10.77 -39.57
N THR A 11 37.28 10.81 -38.35
CA THR A 11 35.93 10.28 -38.04
C THR A 11 34.87 11.16 -38.70
N VAL A 12 33.93 10.50 -39.43
CA VAL A 12 32.84 11.17 -40.13
C VAL A 12 31.58 11.14 -39.22
N THR A 13 31.10 12.30 -38.80
CA THR A 13 29.89 12.45 -38.00
C THR A 13 28.76 13.02 -38.87
N LYS A 14 27.59 12.39 -38.82
CA LYS A 14 26.39 12.92 -39.49
C LYS A 14 25.67 13.86 -38.54
N LEU A 15 25.56 15.14 -38.94
CA LEU A 15 24.76 16.14 -38.25
C LEU A 15 23.34 16.11 -38.80
N TYR A 16 22.39 15.84 -37.94
CA TYR A 16 20.97 15.90 -38.27
C TYR A 16 20.43 17.29 -37.88
N SER A 17 19.62 17.88 -38.77
CA SER A 17 18.92 19.12 -38.43
C SER A 17 17.81 18.81 -37.42
N LEU A 18 17.41 19.81 -36.61
CA LEU A 18 16.25 19.68 -35.68
C LEU A 18 15.00 19.15 -36.40
N VAL A 19 14.81 19.54 -37.68
CA VAL A 19 13.70 19.07 -38.52
C VAL A 19 13.80 17.54 -38.81
N ASP A 20 15.01 17.04 -39.04
CA ASP A 20 15.22 15.61 -39.29
C ASP A 20 14.98 14.75 -38.01
N ILE A 21 15.38 15.31 -36.87
CA ILE A 21 15.15 14.68 -35.55
C ILE A 21 13.64 14.64 -35.25
N VAL A 22 12.94 15.75 -35.43
CA VAL A 22 11.47 15.81 -35.20
C VAL A 22 10.71 14.92 -36.17
N ARG A 23 11.10 14.84 -37.44
CA ARG A 23 10.50 13.92 -38.41
C ARG A 23 10.76 12.45 -38.02
N GLY A 24 11.94 12.14 -37.51
CA GLY A 24 12.28 10.80 -37.00
C GLY A 24 11.41 10.42 -35.79
N ALA A 25 11.30 11.30 -34.82
CA ALA A 25 10.46 11.12 -33.64
C ALA A 25 8.98 10.94 -33.99
N ASN A 26 8.43 11.75 -34.89
CA ASN A 26 7.03 11.61 -35.33
C ASN A 26 6.75 10.29 -36.06
N ARG A 27 7.71 9.75 -36.81
CA ARG A 27 7.57 8.43 -37.44
C ARG A 27 7.54 7.31 -36.41
N ILE A 28 8.34 7.40 -35.36
CA ILE A 28 8.36 6.44 -34.24
C ILE A 28 7.03 6.51 -33.49
N ILE A 29 6.54 7.70 -33.15
CA ILE A 29 5.26 7.92 -32.47
C ILE A 29 4.08 7.37 -33.29
N HIS A 30 4.06 7.64 -34.62
CA HIS A 30 3.03 7.11 -35.51
C HIS A 30 3.08 5.57 -35.62
N GLY A 31 4.28 4.98 -35.67
CA GLY A 31 4.46 3.51 -35.66
C GLY A 31 3.94 2.90 -34.36
N PHE A 32 4.22 3.52 -33.22
CA PHE A 32 3.73 3.09 -31.90
C PHE A 32 2.20 3.21 -31.80
N GLN A 33 1.62 4.28 -32.27
CA GLN A 33 0.16 4.46 -32.28
C GLN A 33 -0.56 3.44 -33.17
N GLN A 34 0.07 3.05 -34.28
CA GLN A 34 -0.47 1.98 -35.14
C GLN A 34 -0.38 0.61 -34.48
N LEU A 35 0.71 0.30 -33.78
CA LEU A 35 0.87 -0.94 -32.99
C LEU A 35 -0.14 -1.02 -31.84
N LEU A 36 -0.36 0.07 -31.11
CA LEU A 36 -1.35 0.16 -30.04
C LEU A 36 -2.77 -0.06 -30.56
N ARG A 37 -3.12 0.47 -31.74
CA ARG A 37 -4.44 0.26 -32.36
C ARG A 37 -4.66 -1.18 -32.83
N GLN A 38 -3.62 -1.92 -33.18
CA GLN A 38 -3.72 -3.33 -33.59
C GLN A 38 -3.93 -4.27 -32.40
N HIS A 39 -3.51 -3.89 -31.19
CA HIS A 39 -3.63 -4.72 -29.98
C HIS A 39 -4.85 -4.40 -29.12
N GLN A 40 -5.51 -3.24 -29.28
CA GLN A 40 -6.72 -2.90 -28.53
C GLN A 40 -7.89 -3.90 -28.67
N PRO A 41 -8.19 -4.50 -29.81
CA PRO A 41 -9.27 -5.48 -29.90
C PRO A 41 -9.05 -6.75 -29.08
N GLN A 42 -7.79 -7.19 -28.92
CA GLN A 42 -7.48 -8.40 -28.17
C GLN A 42 -7.71 -8.23 -26.65
N TYR A 43 -7.40 -7.07 -26.08
CA TYR A 43 -7.63 -6.82 -24.66
C TYR A 43 -9.12 -6.76 -24.30
N GLN A 44 -9.93 -6.10 -25.10
CA GLN A 44 -11.39 -6.05 -24.91
C GLN A 44 -12.04 -7.43 -25.08
N TYR A 45 -11.53 -8.26 -25.99
CA TYR A 45 -12.04 -9.60 -26.22
C TYR A 45 -11.69 -10.55 -25.04
N HIS A 46 -10.51 -10.41 -24.47
CA HIS A 46 -10.10 -11.17 -23.26
C HIS A 46 -10.89 -10.76 -22.03
N GLU A 47 -11.14 -9.48 -21.81
CA GLU A 47 -11.98 -9.02 -20.69
C GLU A 47 -13.42 -9.51 -20.81
N GLN A 48 -14.01 -9.47 -22.02
CA GLN A 48 -15.35 -9.98 -22.27
C GLN A 48 -15.43 -11.50 -22.11
N GLN A 49 -14.43 -12.25 -22.55
CA GLN A 49 -14.36 -13.70 -22.31
C GLN A 49 -14.19 -14.05 -20.83
N GLN A 50 -13.36 -13.32 -20.09
CA GLN A 50 -13.23 -13.51 -18.65
C GLN A 50 -14.50 -13.18 -17.89
N GLN A 51 -15.23 -12.11 -18.29
CA GLN A 51 -16.54 -11.79 -17.72
C GLN A 51 -17.60 -12.85 -18.04
N GLN A 52 -17.63 -13.39 -19.26
CA GLN A 52 -18.55 -14.46 -19.64
C GLN A 52 -18.20 -15.79 -18.96
N GLN A 53 -16.91 -16.13 -18.78
CA GLN A 53 -16.50 -17.31 -18.04
C GLN A 53 -16.79 -17.19 -16.52
N MET A 54 -16.76 -15.99 -15.97
CA MET A 54 -17.18 -15.74 -14.56
C MET A 54 -18.70 -15.90 -14.36
N MET A 55 -19.51 -15.65 -15.39
CA MET A 55 -20.97 -15.86 -15.33
C MET A 55 -21.40 -17.32 -15.59
N ALA A 56 -20.55 -18.14 -16.20
CA ALA A 56 -20.87 -19.52 -16.60
C ALA A 56 -20.43 -20.60 -15.60
N GLN A 57 -19.88 -20.23 -14.43
CA GLN A 57 -19.54 -21.24 -13.42
C GLN A 57 -20.78 -21.63 -12.60
N PRO A 58 -21.07 -22.93 -12.45
CA PRO A 58 -22.16 -23.38 -11.57
C PRO A 58 -21.86 -23.00 -10.12
N PRO A 59 -22.87 -22.77 -9.27
CA PRO A 59 -22.68 -22.42 -7.88
C PRO A 59 -22.00 -23.59 -7.16
N SER A 60 -20.69 -23.53 -7.05
CA SER A 60 -19.91 -24.54 -6.34
C SER A 60 -19.92 -24.25 -4.86
N ARG A 61 -20.34 -25.23 -4.09
CA ARG A 61 -20.19 -25.47 -2.65
C ARG A 61 -20.29 -24.23 -1.75
N LEU A 62 -21.29 -24.29 -0.88
CA LEU A 62 -21.56 -23.40 0.26
C LEU A 62 -20.39 -22.47 0.62
N LEU A 63 -20.34 -21.34 -0.08
CA LEU A 63 -19.42 -20.26 0.25
C LEU A 63 -19.99 -19.62 1.52
N GLU A 64 -19.25 -19.68 2.62
CA GLU A 64 -19.61 -18.88 3.78
C GLU A 64 -19.81 -17.42 3.34
N PRO A 65 -20.99 -16.84 3.61
CA PRO A 65 -21.23 -15.45 3.22
C PRO A 65 -20.21 -14.55 3.94
N LEU A 66 -19.71 -13.54 3.25
CA LEU A 66 -18.95 -12.50 3.92
C LEU A 66 -19.82 -11.83 4.98
N PRO A 67 -19.23 -11.31 6.06
CA PRO A 67 -19.94 -10.50 7.04
C PRO A 67 -20.72 -9.37 6.37
N SER A 68 -21.81 -8.90 7.01
CA SER A 68 -22.63 -7.82 6.48
C SER A 68 -21.80 -6.53 6.34
N PRO A 69 -21.84 -5.83 5.21
CA PRO A 69 -21.14 -4.55 5.03
C PRO A 69 -21.86 -3.37 5.73
N PHE A 70 -22.94 -3.61 6.49
CA PHE A 70 -23.74 -2.58 7.12
C PHE A 70 -23.38 -2.35 8.59
N GLY A 71 -22.16 -1.95 8.86
CA GLY A 71 -21.73 -1.61 10.20
C GLY A 71 -20.90 -0.34 10.20
N LYS A 72 -21.05 0.49 11.23
CA LYS A 72 -20.28 1.74 11.39
C LYS A 72 -18.77 1.48 11.56
N LYS A 73 -18.37 0.30 12.02
CA LYS A 73 -16.97 -0.12 12.22
C LYS A 73 -16.73 -1.43 11.52
N ARG A 74 -15.86 -1.42 10.51
CA ARG A 74 -15.48 -2.60 9.73
C ARG A 74 -13.97 -2.67 9.56
N ALA A 75 -13.41 -3.88 9.48
CA ALA A 75 -11.99 -4.06 9.25
C ALA A 75 -11.69 -5.22 8.30
N VAL A 76 -10.64 -5.05 7.50
CA VAL A 76 -9.98 -6.12 6.74
C VAL A 76 -8.56 -6.24 7.27
N LEU A 77 -8.18 -7.43 7.72
CA LEU A 77 -6.88 -7.70 8.33
C LEU A 77 -6.20 -8.83 7.57
N CYS A 78 -5.11 -8.52 6.88
CA CYS A 78 -4.33 -9.48 6.10
C CYS A 78 -3.02 -9.78 6.79
N GLY A 79 -2.65 -11.07 6.86
CA GLY A 79 -1.35 -11.52 7.35
C GLY A 79 -0.79 -12.65 6.49
N VAL A 80 0.39 -12.42 5.86
CA VAL A 80 0.98 -13.39 4.92
C VAL A 80 2.41 -13.72 5.33
N ASN A 81 2.63 -14.95 5.77
CA ASN A 81 3.95 -15.44 6.17
C ASN A 81 4.73 -16.10 5.02
N TYR A 82 4.10 -16.43 3.89
CA TYR A 82 4.67 -17.17 2.75
C TYR A 82 5.32 -18.48 3.18
N LYS A 83 4.62 -19.28 3.97
CA LYS A 83 5.13 -20.53 4.53
C LYS A 83 5.64 -21.48 3.44
N GLY A 84 6.86 -21.97 3.62
CA GLY A 84 7.51 -22.90 2.67
C GLY A 84 8.24 -22.21 1.52
N LYS A 85 8.27 -20.88 1.46
CA LYS A 85 9.08 -20.11 0.53
C LYS A 85 10.43 -19.73 1.13
N SER A 86 11.45 -19.52 0.31
CA SER A 86 12.79 -19.08 0.74
C SER A 86 12.77 -17.72 1.43
N TYR A 87 11.79 -16.89 1.09
CA TYR A 87 11.52 -15.56 1.67
C TYR A 87 10.38 -15.57 2.70
N SER A 88 10.15 -16.72 3.35
CA SER A 88 9.12 -16.83 4.40
C SER A 88 9.37 -15.84 5.53
N LEU A 89 8.31 -15.15 5.94
CA LEU A 89 8.29 -14.21 7.04
C LEU A 89 7.78 -14.90 8.34
N LYS A 90 8.03 -14.22 9.46
CA LYS A 90 7.55 -14.70 10.77
C LYS A 90 6.84 -13.53 11.44
N GLY A 91 5.58 -13.72 11.85
CA GLY A 91 4.87 -12.69 12.61
C GLY A 91 3.66 -12.09 11.92
N CYS A 92 3.59 -12.00 10.58
CA CYS A 92 2.51 -11.32 9.87
C CYS A 92 1.10 -11.84 10.25
N ILE A 93 0.94 -13.15 10.41
CA ILE A 93 -0.32 -13.74 10.89
C ILE A 93 -0.59 -13.33 12.34
N SER A 94 0.46 -13.28 13.18
CA SER A 94 0.34 -12.82 14.58
C SER A 94 -0.04 -11.34 14.65
N ASP A 95 0.48 -10.51 13.74
CA ASP A 95 0.15 -9.10 13.64
C ASP A 95 -1.33 -8.90 13.31
N ALA A 96 -1.84 -9.58 12.29
CA ALA A 96 -3.26 -9.56 11.96
C ALA A 96 -4.14 -10.00 13.14
N LYS A 97 -3.74 -11.05 13.89
CA LYS A 97 -4.46 -11.51 15.09
C LYS A 97 -4.36 -10.50 16.24
N SER A 98 -3.22 -9.85 16.42
CA SER A 98 -3.02 -8.81 17.43
C SER A 98 -3.87 -7.57 17.13
N MET A 99 -3.90 -7.14 15.85
CA MET A 99 -4.75 -6.05 15.39
C MET A 99 -6.23 -6.37 15.60
N ARG A 100 -6.68 -7.60 15.29
CA ARG A 100 -8.06 -8.02 15.56
C ARG A 100 -8.40 -7.91 17.05
N SER A 101 -7.53 -8.44 17.91
CA SER A 101 -7.75 -8.38 19.36
C SER A 101 -7.83 -6.94 19.87
N PHE A 102 -6.95 -6.08 19.37
CA PHE A 102 -6.94 -4.65 19.69
C PHE A 102 -8.22 -3.95 19.23
N LEU A 103 -8.66 -4.15 17.98
CA LEU A 103 -9.87 -3.52 17.45
C LEU A 103 -11.13 -3.96 18.20
N VAL A 104 -11.25 -5.24 18.56
CA VAL A 104 -12.41 -5.76 19.31
C VAL A 104 -12.41 -5.26 20.74
N GLN A 105 -11.29 -5.45 21.46
CA GLN A 105 -11.24 -5.25 22.90
C GLN A 105 -11.12 -3.78 23.32
N GLN A 106 -10.50 -2.95 22.48
CA GLN A 106 -10.20 -1.57 22.86
C GLN A 106 -10.91 -0.53 22.00
N MET A 107 -11.09 -0.83 20.70
CA MET A 107 -11.72 0.10 19.77
C MET A 107 -13.21 -0.19 19.54
N GLY A 108 -13.76 -1.27 20.13
CA GLY A 108 -15.18 -1.59 20.06
C GLY A 108 -15.67 -1.97 18.66
N PHE A 109 -14.81 -2.59 17.83
CA PHE A 109 -15.23 -3.18 16.57
C PHE A 109 -16.01 -4.46 16.84
N PRO A 110 -17.21 -4.64 16.28
CA PRO A 110 -17.92 -5.91 16.35
C PRO A 110 -17.08 -7.02 15.70
N ILE A 111 -16.97 -8.15 16.36
CA ILE A 111 -16.15 -9.26 15.87
C ILE A 111 -16.59 -9.74 14.48
N ASP A 112 -17.90 -9.69 14.23
CA ASP A 112 -18.53 -10.10 12.96
C ASP A 112 -18.36 -9.02 11.85
N SER A 113 -17.80 -7.86 12.17
CA SER A 113 -17.46 -6.80 11.22
C SER A 113 -15.97 -6.82 10.84
N ILE A 114 -15.22 -7.84 11.23
CA ILE A 114 -13.80 -7.99 10.95
C ILE A 114 -13.56 -9.19 10.03
N LEU A 115 -13.09 -8.93 8.83
CA LEU A 115 -12.71 -9.94 7.87
C LEU A 115 -11.20 -10.22 7.95
N MET A 116 -10.85 -11.41 8.43
CA MET A 116 -9.46 -11.89 8.48
C MET A 116 -9.12 -12.63 7.18
N LEU A 117 -7.93 -12.35 6.64
CA LEU A 117 -7.32 -13.12 5.55
C LEU A 117 -5.90 -13.53 5.97
N THR A 118 -5.73 -14.80 6.33
CA THR A 118 -4.43 -15.34 6.73
C THR A 118 -4.21 -16.74 6.16
N GLU A 119 -2.95 -17.16 6.03
CA GLU A 119 -2.61 -18.47 5.44
C GLU A 119 -3.11 -19.65 6.28
N ASP A 120 -3.37 -19.45 7.56
CA ASP A 120 -3.85 -20.48 8.49
C ASP A 120 -5.39 -20.56 8.60
N GLU A 121 -6.11 -19.78 7.78
CA GLU A 121 -7.57 -19.87 7.69
C GLU A 121 -8.02 -21.15 6.96
N ALA A 122 -9.05 -21.78 7.49
CA ALA A 122 -9.59 -23.00 6.90
C ALA A 122 -10.42 -22.76 5.63
N SER A 123 -11.05 -21.59 5.53
CA SER A 123 -11.91 -21.23 4.40
C SER A 123 -11.07 -20.73 3.22
N PRO A 124 -11.21 -21.32 2.01
CA PRO A 124 -10.48 -20.86 0.82
C PRO A 124 -10.72 -19.38 0.47
N GLN A 125 -11.86 -18.80 0.87
CA GLN A 125 -12.17 -17.38 0.64
C GLN A 125 -11.43 -16.45 1.61
N ARG A 126 -10.85 -17.01 2.68
CA ARG A 126 -10.08 -16.28 3.69
C ARG A 126 -8.58 -16.44 3.54
N ILE A 127 -8.13 -17.20 2.55
CA ILE A 127 -6.72 -17.26 2.17
C ILE A 127 -6.34 -15.94 1.48
N PRO A 128 -5.21 -15.29 1.82
CA PRO A 128 -4.84 -13.96 1.33
C PRO A 128 -4.30 -13.98 -0.11
N THR A 129 -5.07 -14.53 -1.04
CA THR A 129 -4.81 -14.47 -2.48
C THR A 129 -5.16 -13.09 -3.04
N LYS A 130 -4.58 -12.71 -4.17
CA LYS A 130 -4.88 -11.44 -4.87
C LYS A 130 -6.38 -11.24 -5.06
N ARG A 131 -7.07 -12.28 -5.53
CA ARG A 131 -8.52 -12.27 -5.73
C ARG A 131 -9.29 -12.01 -4.43
N ASN A 132 -8.93 -12.68 -3.34
CA ASN A 132 -9.62 -12.57 -2.06
C ASN A 132 -9.35 -11.22 -1.39
N ILE A 133 -8.11 -10.71 -1.45
CA ILE A 133 -7.75 -9.38 -0.93
C ILE A 133 -8.54 -8.30 -1.68
N ARG A 134 -8.59 -8.33 -3.01
CA ARG A 134 -9.41 -7.41 -3.82
C ARG A 134 -10.89 -7.46 -3.45
N LYS A 135 -11.43 -8.66 -3.21
CA LYS A 135 -12.83 -8.83 -2.78
C LYS A 135 -13.05 -8.24 -1.39
N ALA A 136 -12.11 -8.47 -0.47
CA ALA A 136 -12.17 -7.92 0.89
C ALA A 136 -12.07 -6.40 0.91
N MET A 137 -11.19 -5.81 0.10
CA MET A 137 -11.09 -4.34 -0.04
C MET A 137 -12.41 -3.73 -0.53
N ARG A 138 -13.04 -4.31 -1.56
CA ARG A 138 -14.37 -3.85 -2.03
C ARG A 138 -15.42 -3.97 -0.93
N TRP A 139 -15.47 -5.10 -0.22
CA TRP A 139 -16.39 -5.31 0.90
C TRP A 139 -16.18 -4.26 2.01
N LEU A 140 -14.91 -3.88 2.28
CA LEU A 140 -14.60 -2.90 3.33
C LEU A 140 -15.30 -1.55 3.07
N VAL A 141 -15.31 -1.09 1.83
CA VAL A 141 -15.86 0.23 1.46
C VAL A 141 -17.28 0.17 0.92
N GLU A 142 -17.83 -1.03 0.70
CA GLU A 142 -19.17 -1.21 0.15
C GLU A 142 -20.22 -0.50 1.00
N GLY A 143 -21.01 0.39 0.37
CA GLY A 143 -22.10 1.10 1.04
C GLY A 143 -21.65 1.94 2.24
N ASN A 144 -20.40 2.41 2.27
CA ASN A 144 -19.91 3.26 3.35
C ASN A 144 -20.71 4.57 3.44
N ARG A 145 -20.80 5.12 4.66
CA ARG A 145 -21.62 6.28 5.01
C ARG A 145 -20.86 7.22 5.94
N ALA A 146 -21.36 8.41 6.08
CA ALA A 146 -20.84 9.35 7.08
C ALA A 146 -20.75 8.69 8.47
N MET A 147 -19.65 8.94 9.18
CA MET A 147 -19.29 8.38 10.49
C MET A 147 -18.92 6.87 10.48
N ASP A 148 -18.80 6.23 9.33
CA ASP A 148 -18.21 4.90 9.26
C ASP A 148 -16.70 4.98 9.53
N SER A 149 -16.22 4.04 10.35
CA SER A 149 -14.80 3.85 10.65
C SER A 149 -14.32 2.53 10.03
N LEU A 150 -13.48 2.64 9.04
CA LEU A 150 -12.98 1.53 8.25
C LEU A 150 -11.49 1.33 8.54
N VAL A 151 -11.07 0.08 8.75
CA VAL A 151 -9.66 -0.26 8.99
C VAL A 151 -9.18 -1.27 7.96
N PHE A 152 -8.07 -0.94 7.30
CA PHE A 152 -7.34 -1.87 6.45
C PHE A 152 -5.96 -2.14 7.06
N HIS A 153 -5.67 -3.39 7.39
CA HIS A 153 -4.37 -3.80 7.91
C HIS A 153 -3.76 -4.85 7.00
N PHE A 154 -2.49 -4.65 6.66
CA PHE A 154 -1.75 -5.59 5.84
C PHE A 154 -0.35 -5.78 6.43
N SER A 155 -0.05 -6.99 6.91
CA SER A 155 1.28 -7.39 7.37
C SER A 155 1.78 -8.52 6.48
N ALA A 156 2.78 -8.22 5.66
CA ALA A 156 3.32 -9.12 4.66
C ALA A 156 4.60 -8.54 4.04
N ARG A 157 5.02 -9.09 2.91
CA ARG A 157 6.07 -8.50 2.08
C ARG A 157 5.50 -7.36 1.24
N GLY A 158 6.18 -6.22 1.27
CA GLY A 158 6.06 -5.16 0.28
C GLY A 158 7.21 -5.26 -0.72
N LEU A 159 7.01 -4.77 -1.92
CA LEU A 159 8.04 -4.66 -2.95
C LEU A 159 7.73 -3.44 -3.79
N SER A 160 8.73 -2.58 -4.02
CA SER A 160 8.60 -1.61 -5.08
C SER A 160 8.50 -2.35 -6.43
N ALA A 161 7.54 -1.99 -7.24
CA ALA A 161 7.42 -2.51 -8.58
C ALA A 161 8.23 -1.58 -9.50
N ARG A 162 9.47 -1.96 -9.85
CA ARG A 162 10.13 -1.30 -10.96
C ARG A 162 9.22 -1.42 -12.18
N LEU A 163 8.74 -0.27 -12.64
CA LEU A 163 7.92 -0.17 -13.83
C LEU A 163 8.68 -0.76 -15.02
N THR A 164 8.18 -1.88 -15.53
CA THR A 164 8.50 -2.27 -16.90
C THR A 164 7.93 -1.17 -17.79
N LEU A 165 8.69 -0.71 -18.77
CA LEU A 165 8.39 0.38 -19.72
C LEU A 165 6.95 0.47 -20.28
N LEU A 166 6.09 -0.49 -19.98
CA LEU A 166 4.71 -0.62 -20.47
C LEU A 166 3.63 -0.09 -19.51
N VAL A 167 3.96 0.28 -18.27
CA VAL A 167 2.98 0.71 -17.24
C VAL A 167 3.33 2.11 -16.68
N TYR A 168 4.28 2.82 -17.28
CA TYR A 168 4.62 4.19 -16.88
C TYR A 168 3.48 5.15 -17.26
N ASN A 169 2.57 5.40 -16.32
CA ASN A 169 1.52 6.43 -16.43
C ASN A 169 2.06 7.82 -16.07
N GLY A 170 3.24 7.91 -15.43
CA GLY A 170 3.96 9.15 -15.15
C GLY A 170 3.34 9.97 -14.04
N ASP A 171 2.66 9.35 -13.09
CA ASP A 171 2.05 9.98 -11.92
C ASP A 171 2.90 9.84 -10.64
N GLU A 172 3.88 8.92 -10.64
CA GLU A 172 4.83 8.78 -9.54
C GLU A 172 6.02 9.76 -9.68
N ILE A 173 6.44 10.35 -8.54
CA ILE A 173 7.54 11.32 -8.47
C ILE A 173 8.89 10.62 -8.69
N ASP A 174 9.06 9.42 -8.15
CA ASP A 174 10.28 8.59 -8.26
C ASP A 174 10.21 7.57 -9.41
N GLY A 175 9.05 7.42 -10.05
CA GLY A 175 8.82 6.50 -11.16
C GLY A 175 8.72 5.03 -10.74
N GLN A 176 8.37 4.76 -9.48
CA GLN A 176 8.17 3.41 -8.95
C GLN A 176 6.78 3.29 -8.33
N ASP A 177 5.98 2.28 -8.73
CA ASP A 177 4.73 1.93 -8.05
C ASP A 177 5.03 1.05 -6.83
N GLU A 178 4.46 1.36 -5.69
CA GLU A 178 4.43 0.44 -4.56
C GLU A 178 3.39 -0.66 -4.79
N ALA A 179 3.62 -1.80 -4.17
CA ALA A 179 2.70 -2.90 -4.34
C ALA A 179 2.63 -3.83 -3.13
N LEU A 180 1.42 -4.28 -2.84
CA LEU A 180 1.19 -5.37 -1.90
C LEU A 180 1.41 -6.72 -2.58
N CYS A 181 2.05 -7.65 -1.86
CA CYS A 181 2.32 -9.00 -2.34
C CYS A 181 1.34 -10.01 -1.71
N PRO A 182 0.28 -10.43 -2.42
CA PRO A 182 -0.57 -11.53 -2.00
C PRO A 182 0.20 -12.85 -1.89
N LEU A 183 -0.40 -13.87 -1.27
CA LEU A 183 0.21 -15.21 -1.16
C LEU A 183 0.57 -15.81 -2.53
N ASP A 184 -0.25 -15.54 -3.53
CA ASP A 184 -0.13 -16.03 -4.91
C ASP A 184 0.54 -15.01 -5.87
N HIS A 185 1.30 -14.04 -5.34
CA HIS A 185 1.87 -12.95 -6.16
C HIS A 185 2.82 -13.42 -7.26
N GLU A 186 3.48 -14.58 -7.10
CA GLU A 186 4.37 -15.13 -8.13
C GLU A 186 3.62 -15.55 -9.40
N THR A 187 2.34 -15.94 -9.28
CA THR A 187 1.50 -16.41 -10.39
C THR A 187 0.46 -15.40 -10.82
N GLU A 188 -0.19 -14.73 -9.86
CA GLU A 188 -1.28 -13.79 -10.10
C GLU A 188 -0.80 -12.31 -10.10
N GLY A 189 0.46 -12.09 -9.78
CA GLY A 189 1.07 -10.76 -9.68
C GLY A 189 0.66 -9.99 -8.42
N LYS A 190 1.26 -8.82 -8.25
CA LYS A 190 1.07 -7.91 -7.12
C LYS A 190 -0.24 -7.12 -7.25
N ILE A 191 -0.63 -6.41 -6.19
CA ILE A 191 -1.69 -5.38 -6.20
C ILE A 191 -0.98 -4.04 -6.12
N ILE A 192 -1.00 -3.25 -7.17
CA ILE A 192 -0.35 -1.94 -7.25
C ILE A 192 -1.18 -0.88 -6.52
N ASP A 193 -0.54 0.18 -6.08
CA ASP A 193 -1.07 1.31 -5.32
C ASP A 193 -2.22 2.03 -6.02
N ASP A 194 -2.13 2.32 -7.31
CA ASP A 194 -3.23 2.83 -8.16
C ASP A 194 -4.51 1.98 -8.04
N GLU A 195 -4.35 0.65 -8.03
CA GLU A 195 -5.48 -0.25 -7.85
C GLU A 195 -6.04 -0.19 -6.43
N ILE A 196 -5.16 -0.10 -5.43
CA ILE A 196 -5.54 0.01 -4.01
C ILE A 196 -6.28 1.31 -3.79
N ASN A 197 -5.76 2.44 -4.28
CA ASN A 197 -6.40 3.75 -4.23
C ASN A 197 -7.81 3.70 -4.84
N ARG A 198 -7.91 3.18 -6.07
CA ARG A 198 -9.19 3.08 -6.79
C ARG A 198 -10.24 2.24 -6.05
N ILE A 199 -9.83 1.20 -5.31
CA ILE A 199 -10.74 0.30 -4.59
C ILE A 199 -11.07 0.81 -3.19
N LEU A 200 -10.09 1.30 -2.43
CA LEU A 200 -10.23 1.64 -1.01
C LEU A 200 -10.46 3.13 -0.76
N VAL A 201 -9.80 4.01 -1.53
CA VAL A 201 -9.74 5.45 -1.24
C VAL A 201 -10.85 6.21 -1.98
N ARG A 202 -10.89 6.09 -3.30
CA ARG A 202 -11.86 6.81 -4.13
C ARG A 202 -13.32 6.65 -3.72
N PRO A 203 -13.80 5.46 -3.27
CA PRO A 203 -15.21 5.28 -2.92
C PRO A 203 -15.60 5.84 -1.53
N LEU A 204 -14.68 6.46 -0.78
CA LEU A 204 -14.98 6.98 0.56
C LEU A 204 -15.85 8.23 0.46
N VAL A 205 -17.09 8.13 0.91
CA VAL A 205 -18.04 9.24 0.89
C VAL A 205 -17.81 10.20 2.06
N HIS A 206 -18.34 11.42 1.94
CA HIS A 206 -18.23 12.46 2.95
C HIS A 206 -18.53 11.96 4.37
N GLY A 207 -17.60 12.19 5.29
CA GLY A 207 -17.69 11.79 6.70
C GLY A 207 -17.31 10.33 7.00
N ALA A 208 -17.05 9.49 6.00
CA ALA A 208 -16.44 8.18 6.22
C ALA A 208 -14.92 8.32 6.42
N LYS A 209 -14.33 7.47 7.27
CA LYS A 209 -12.88 7.47 7.53
C LYS A 209 -12.30 6.08 7.31
N LEU A 210 -11.21 6.02 6.55
CA LEU A 210 -10.38 4.84 6.39
C LEU A 210 -9.04 5.06 7.10
N HIS A 211 -8.66 4.14 7.98
CA HIS A 211 -7.32 4.05 8.52
C HIS A 211 -6.65 2.78 8.01
N ALA A 212 -5.55 2.92 7.30
CA ALA A 212 -4.71 1.81 6.92
C ALA A 212 -3.49 1.73 7.83
N VAL A 213 -3.09 0.51 8.18
CA VAL A 213 -1.83 0.21 8.89
C VAL A 213 -1.11 -0.84 8.08
N ILE A 214 -0.01 -0.44 7.45
CA ILE A 214 0.73 -1.29 6.51
C ILE A 214 2.08 -1.63 7.12
N ASP A 215 2.28 -2.90 7.37
CA ASP A 215 3.50 -3.47 7.93
C ASP A 215 4.20 -4.30 6.85
N ALA A 216 4.79 -3.60 5.89
CA ALA A 216 5.46 -4.19 4.73
C ALA A 216 6.61 -3.29 4.30
N CYS A 217 7.68 -3.88 3.73
CA CYS A 217 8.79 -3.08 3.16
C CYS A 217 8.28 -2.27 1.96
N ASN A 218 8.90 -1.13 1.71
CA ASN A 218 8.59 -0.29 0.55
C ASN A 218 7.07 -0.03 0.42
N SER A 219 6.45 0.51 1.45
CA SER A 219 5.01 0.73 1.50
C SER A 219 4.64 2.16 1.90
N GLY A 220 5.58 3.09 1.75
CA GLY A 220 5.42 4.48 2.16
C GLY A 220 4.15 5.09 1.59
N THR A 221 3.92 4.94 0.29
CA THR A 221 2.80 5.53 -0.45
C THR A 221 1.81 4.51 -1.01
N VAL A 222 1.79 3.28 -0.49
CA VAL A 222 1.01 2.13 -1.00
C VAL A 222 -0.51 2.34 -1.16
N LEU A 223 -1.11 3.36 -0.53
CA LEU A 223 -2.49 3.77 -0.78
C LEU A 223 -2.59 4.87 -1.84
N ASP A 224 -1.47 5.32 -2.37
CA ASP A 224 -1.38 6.38 -3.36
C ASP A 224 -2.15 7.64 -2.92
N LEU A 225 -1.90 8.08 -1.67
CA LEU A 225 -2.52 9.26 -1.09
C LEU A 225 -1.73 10.52 -1.44
N PRO A 226 -2.43 11.66 -1.68
CA PRO A 226 -1.81 12.86 -2.23
C PRO A 226 -0.90 13.63 -1.27
N PHE A 227 -0.93 13.37 0.02
CA PHE A 227 -0.14 14.11 1.00
C PHE A 227 0.67 13.17 1.88
N VAL A 228 1.96 13.46 2.01
CA VAL A 228 2.92 12.71 2.81
C VAL A 228 3.41 13.60 3.96
N CYS A 229 3.23 13.13 5.19
CA CYS A 229 3.69 13.84 6.37
C CYS A 229 5.08 13.36 6.80
N ARG A 230 6.06 14.24 6.76
CA ARG A 230 7.39 14.01 7.33
C ARG A 230 7.45 14.60 8.74
N MET A 231 7.70 13.74 9.73
CA MET A 231 7.85 14.17 11.10
C MET A 231 9.32 14.19 11.53
N GLU A 232 9.76 15.35 12.00
CA GLU A 232 11.09 15.55 12.53
C GLU A 232 11.23 14.99 13.97
N ARG A 233 12.47 14.70 14.40
CA ARG A 233 12.74 14.19 15.76
C ARG A 233 12.31 15.12 16.89
N ASN A 234 12.20 16.42 16.62
CA ASN A 234 11.74 17.44 17.57
C ASN A 234 10.21 17.54 17.66
N GLY A 235 9.48 16.76 16.84
CA GLY A 235 8.03 16.76 16.76
C GLY A 235 7.45 17.81 15.78
N SER A 236 8.26 18.62 15.11
CA SER A 236 7.79 19.41 13.98
C SER A 236 7.48 18.50 12.78
N TYR A 237 6.60 18.95 11.91
CA TYR A 237 6.21 18.17 10.73
C TYR A 237 6.04 19.08 9.52
N GLU A 238 6.17 18.49 8.34
CA GLU A 238 5.92 19.11 7.05
C GLU A 238 5.07 18.18 6.19
N TRP A 239 4.15 18.74 5.41
CA TRP A 239 3.40 18.01 4.39
C TRP A 239 4.06 18.18 3.04
N GLU A 240 4.36 17.06 2.39
CA GLU A 240 4.77 17.01 0.99
C GLU A 240 3.53 16.78 0.12
N ASP A 241 3.38 17.57 -0.93
CA ASP A 241 2.26 17.48 -1.88
C ASP A 241 2.66 16.57 -3.05
N HIS A 242 2.10 15.37 -3.08
CA HIS A 242 2.30 14.36 -4.11
C HIS A 242 1.13 14.31 -5.11
N ARG A 243 0.30 15.36 -5.20
CA ARG A 243 -0.79 15.41 -6.17
C ARG A 243 -0.26 15.38 -7.59
N SER A 244 -0.81 14.49 -8.40
CA SER A 244 -0.51 14.41 -9.83
C SER A 244 -1.56 15.15 -10.65
N VAL A 245 -1.14 15.87 -11.69
CA VAL A 245 -2.06 16.46 -12.68
C VAL A 245 -2.68 15.39 -13.59
N ARG A 246 -2.18 14.18 -13.57
CA ARG A 246 -2.58 13.08 -14.46
C ARG A 246 -3.52 12.08 -13.82
N ALA A 247 -3.45 11.93 -12.50
CA ALA A 247 -4.27 10.98 -11.75
C ALA A 247 -4.93 11.65 -10.54
N TYR A 248 -6.21 11.37 -10.33
CA TYR A 248 -6.90 11.80 -9.11
C TYR A 248 -6.65 10.78 -8.00
N LYS A 249 -5.92 11.19 -6.97
CA LYS A 249 -5.53 10.36 -5.82
C LYS A 249 -6.42 10.53 -4.57
N GLY A 250 -7.45 11.37 -4.65
CA GLY A 250 -8.34 11.70 -3.51
C GLY A 250 -9.56 10.79 -3.36
N THR A 251 -10.44 11.18 -2.43
CA THR A 251 -11.67 10.48 -2.03
C THR A 251 -12.92 11.12 -2.63
N ASP A 252 -14.08 10.49 -2.49
CA ASP A 252 -15.40 11.10 -2.78
C ASP A 252 -15.94 11.86 -1.55
N GLY A 253 -15.08 12.69 -0.94
CA GLY A 253 -15.38 13.53 0.21
C GLY A 253 -15.18 12.89 1.59
N GLY A 254 -14.74 11.64 1.66
CA GLY A 254 -14.30 10.99 2.89
C GLY A 254 -12.84 11.32 3.23
N ALA A 255 -12.30 10.70 4.27
CA ALA A 255 -10.91 10.86 4.68
C ALA A 255 -10.19 9.51 4.73
N ALA A 256 -8.98 9.46 4.16
CA ALA A 256 -8.10 8.30 4.21
C ALA A 256 -6.78 8.66 4.88
N PHE A 257 -6.30 7.78 5.75
CA PHE A 257 -5.04 7.90 6.47
C PHE A 257 -4.30 6.56 6.39
N CYS A 258 -3.01 6.60 6.09
CA CYS A 258 -2.18 5.40 6.09
C CYS A 258 -0.97 5.59 6.99
N PHE A 259 -0.80 4.66 7.92
CA PHE A 259 0.42 4.49 8.72
C PHE A 259 1.23 3.36 8.10
N SER A 260 2.41 3.65 7.61
CA SER A 260 3.30 2.70 6.95
C SER A 260 4.72 2.81 7.49
N ALA A 261 5.54 1.79 7.26
CA ALA A 261 6.96 1.90 7.48
C ALA A 261 7.57 2.76 6.36
N CYS A 262 8.37 3.75 6.73
CA CYS A 262 9.14 4.53 5.76
C CYS A 262 10.37 3.74 5.36
N ASP A 263 10.70 3.83 4.13
CA ASP A 263 11.92 3.77 3.33
C ASP A 263 12.04 2.59 2.36
N ASP A 264 12.42 3.03 1.14
CA ASP A 264 12.49 2.23 -0.08
C ASP A 264 13.66 1.22 -0.08
N ASP A 265 14.57 1.30 0.90
CA ASP A 265 15.77 0.46 0.98
C ASP A 265 15.84 -0.46 2.23
N GLU A 266 14.84 -0.48 3.11
CA GLU A 266 14.93 -1.19 4.39
C GLU A 266 13.99 -2.39 4.50
N THR A 267 14.56 -3.52 4.89
CA THR A 267 13.84 -4.70 5.38
C THR A 267 13.05 -4.34 6.65
N SER A 268 11.72 -4.40 6.59
CA SER A 268 10.87 -4.24 7.77
C SER A 268 11.33 -5.20 8.87
N GLY A 269 11.89 -4.63 9.95
CA GLY A 269 12.49 -5.39 11.03
C GLY A 269 11.42 -6.18 11.81
N TYR A 270 11.37 -7.48 11.61
CA TYR A 270 10.69 -8.36 12.53
C TYR A 270 11.54 -8.54 13.77
N THR A 271 11.15 -8.00 14.91
CA THR A 271 11.93 -8.10 16.13
C THR A 271 11.25 -8.95 17.20
N PRO A 272 11.86 -10.09 17.58
CA PRO A 272 11.46 -10.83 18.78
C PRO A 272 11.62 -10.02 20.08
N VAL A 273 12.45 -8.97 20.04
CA VAL A 273 12.88 -8.19 21.22
C VAL A 273 11.77 -7.40 21.87
N LEU A 274 10.73 -7.01 21.09
CA LEU A 274 9.65 -6.16 21.61
C LEU A 274 8.60 -6.91 22.42
N THR A 275 8.30 -8.14 22.04
CA THR A 275 7.20 -8.92 22.64
C THR A 275 7.58 -10.33 23.03
N GLY A 276 8.84 -10.74 22.81
CA GLY A 276 9.25 -12.18 22.87
C GLY A 276 8.63 -13.01 21.73
N LYS A 277 7.92 -12.38 20.79
CA LYS A 277 7.35 -12.99 19.59
C LYS A 277 7.75 -12.16 18.40
N ASN A 278 7.90 -12.79 17.23
CA ASN A 278 8.08 -12.05 16.00
C ASN A 278 6.83 -11.21 15.73
N THR A 279 6.98 -9.91 15.60
CA THR A 279 5.93 -8.95 15.28
C THR A 279 6.51 -7.85 14.39
N GLY A 280 5.71 -7.34 13.48
CA GLY A 280 6.12 -6.21 12.64
C GLY A 280 6.16 -4.91 13.44
N ALA A 281 7.10 -4.05 13.10
CA ALA A 281 7.37 -2.82 13.85
C ALA A 281 6.19 -1.84 13.79
N MET A 282 5.54 -1.73 12.64
CA MET A 282 4.40 -0.83 12.44
C MET A 282 3.17 -1.27 13.22
N THR A 283 2.81 -2.55 13.13
CA THR A 283 1.67 -3.11 13.87
C THR A 283 1.87 -2.95 15.38
N TYR A 284 3.07 -3.28 15.86
CA TYR A 284 3.40 -3.15 17.28
C TYR A 284 3.37 -1.69 17.75
N SER A 285 4.06 -0.79 17.05
CA SER A 285 4.14 0.62 17.44
C SER A 285 2.77 1.30 17.40
N PHE A 286 1.95 1.03 16.38
CA PHE A 286 0.59 1.56 16.28
C PHE A 286 -0.29 1.11 17.45
N ILE A 287 -0.36 -0.20 17.72
CA ILE A 287 -1.16 -0.72 18.83
C ILE A 287 -0.68 -0.17 20.17
N THR A 288 0.63 -0.11 20.37
CA THR A 288 1.25 0.39 21.61
C THR A 288 0.95 1.89 21.78
N ALA A 289 1.15 2.68 20.72
CA ALA A 289 0.90 4.11 20.75
C ALA A 289 -0.57 4.43 21.08
N VAL A 290 -1.54 3.77 20.44
CA VAL A 290 -2.96 4.01 20.71
C VAL A 290 -3.32 3.61 22.15
N LYS A 291 -2.76 2.53 22.69
CA LYS A 291 -2.96 2.12 24.08
C LYS A 291 -2.39 3.09 25.09
N THR A 292 -1.26 3.71 24.77
CA THR A 292 -0.51 4.59 25.68
C THR A 292 -1.03 6.02 25.62
N ALA A 293 -1.54 6.46 24.48
CA ALA A 293 -1.92 7.85 24.20
C ALA A 293 -3.09 8.37 25.05
N GLY A 294 -3.82 7.50 25.74
CA GLY A 294 -4.98 7.89 26.52
C GLY A 294 -6.22 8.23 25.67
N PRO A 295 -7.22 8.86 26.26
CA PRO A 295 -8.47 9.17 25.57
C PRO A 295 -8.28 10.29 24.53
N ALA A 296 -8.77 10.07 23.32
CA ALA A 296 -8.82 11.05 22.23
C ALA A 296 -7.46 11.69 21.86
N PRO A 297 -6.43 10.90 21.52
CA PRO A 297 -5.15 11.45 21.09
C PRO A 297 -5.29 12.22 19.78
N THR A 298 -4.31 13.07 19.48
CA THR A 298 -4.15 13.65 18.14
C THR A 298 -3.27 12.78 17.27
N TYR A 299 -3.33 12.96 15.96
CA TYR A 299 -2.45 12.23 15.04
C TYR A 299 -0.96 12.49 15.33
N GLY A 300 -0.60 13.76 15.63
CA GLY A 300 0.78 14.11 15.99
C GLY A 300 1.25 13.44 17.28
N HIS A 301 0.39 13.38 18.31
CA HIS A 301 0.72 12.65 19.54
C HIS A 301 0.91 11.15 19.25
N LEU A 302 0.03 10.56 18.45
CA LEU A 302 0.13 9.14 18.06
C LEU A 302 1.42 8.83 17.31
N LEU A 303 1.78 9.62 16.29
CA LEU A 303 3.03 9.46 15.55
C LEU A 303 4.26 9.56 16.44
N ASN A 304 4.31 10.55 17.34
CA ASN A 304 5.42 10.69 18.31
C ASN A 304 5.57 9.45 19.19
N LEU A 305 4.46 8.87 19.65
CA LEU A 305 4.49 7.64 20.43
C LEU A 305 4.94 6.43 19.61
N MET A 306 4.53 6.36 18.33
CA MET A 306 4.99 5.31 17.42
C MET A 306 6.50 5.41 17.17
N CYS A 307 7.02 6.61 16.85
CA CYS A 307 8.45 6.86 16.71
C CYS A 307 9.22 6.46 17.98
N SER A 308 8.69 6.82 19.15
CA SER A 308 9.33 6.49 20.43
C SER A 308 9.37 4.98 20.68
N ALA A 309 8.29 4.27 20.37
CA ALA A 309 8.21 2.82 20.50
C ALA A 309 9.20 2.09 19.59
N ILE A 310 9.35 2.55 18.35
CA ILE A 310 10.32 1.98 17.39
C ILE A 310 11.76 2.24 17.85
N ARG A 311 12.08 3.47 18.25
CA ARG A 311 13.43 3.82 18.77
C ARG A 311 13.80 3.04 20.03
N GLU A 312 12.84 2.83 20.93
CA GLU A 312 13.06 1.99 22.12
C GLU A 312 13.35 0.54 21.72
N ALA A 313 12.64 0.02 20.73
CA ALA A 313 12.87 -1.30 20.17
C ALA A 313 14.28 -1.45 19.60
N GLN A 314 14.69 -0.51 18.76
CA GLN A 314 16.02 -0.49 18.13
C GLN A 314 17.13 -0.38 19.19
N SER A 315 16.95 0.45 20.21
CA SER A 315 17.91 0.60 21.31
C SER A 315 18.12 -0.71 22.08
N ARG A 316 17.05 -1.47 22.30
CA ARG A 316 17.13 -2.80 22.96
C ARG A 316 17.85 -3.84 22.10
N LEU A 317 17.67 -3.79 20.76
CA LEU A 317 18.40 -4.66 19.83
C LEU A 317 19.88 -4.36 19.80
N ALA A 318 20.24 -3.08 19.72
CA ALA A 318 21.64 -2.64 19.76
C ALA A 318 22.37 -3.08 21.04
N PHE A 319 21.68 -3.03 22.18
CA PHE A 319 22.23 -3.47 23.46
C PHE A 319 22.51 -4.97 23.52
N ASN A 320 21.68 -5.77 22.84
CA ASN A 320 21.82 -7.24 22.79
C ASN A 320 22.84 -7.73 21.74
N GLY A 321 23.47 -6.84 20.98
CA GLY A 321 24.44 -7.19 19.94
C GLY A 321 23.84 -7.76 18.64
N ASP A 322 22.52 -7.75 18.50
CA ASP A 322 21.79 -8.26 17.34
C ASP A 322 21.56 -7.19 16.24
N TYR A 323 22.23 -6.03 16.35
CA TYR A 323 22.01 -4.86 15.51
C TYR A 323 23.31 -4.45 14.80
N THR A 324 23.27 -4.33 13.47
CA THR A 324 24.31 -3.68 12.68
C THR A 324 23.84 -2.26 12.33
N SER A 325 24.78 -1.29 12.31
CA SER A 325 24.48 0.14 12.08
C SER A 325 23.87 0.48 10.73
N SER A 326 23.70 -0.51 9.84
CA SER A 326 23.00 -0.41 8.57
C SER A 326 21.48 -0.63 8.66
N ASP A 327 20.99 -1.14 9.81
CA ASP A 327 19.56 -1.42 10.03
C ASP A 327 18.83 -0.19 10.64
N ALA A 328 19.32 1.02 10.35
CA ALA A 328 18.84 2.25 10.94
C ALA A 328 17.49 2.69 10.31
N SER A 329 16.51 2.78 11.16
CA SER A 329 15.39 3.73 11.16
C SER A 329 14.23 3.56 10.18
N ALA A 330 13.49 2.45 10.23
CA ALA A 330 12.09 2.51 9.76
C ALA A 330 11.30 3.48 10.67
N GLU A 331 11.27 4.77 10.35
CA GLU A 331 10.40 5.73 11.04
C GLU A 331 8.99 5.59 10.48
N PRO A 332 7.91 5.69 11.32
CA PRO A 332 6.56 5.61 10.83
C PRO A 332 6.24 6.81 9.94
N LEU A 333 5.68 6.53 8.78
CA LEU A 333 5.19 7.52 7.84
C LEU A 333 3.66 7.63 7.96
N LEU A 334 3.13 8.84 7.87
CA LEU A 334 1.70 9.09 7.72
C LEU A 334 1.43 9.69 6.36
N THR A 335 0.55 9.06 5.58
CA THR A 335 0.00 9.67 4.39
C THR A 335 -1.49 9.93 4.54
N SER A 336 -2.02 10.94 3.85
CA SER A 336 -3.42 11.38 3.99
C SER A 336 -4.03 11.83 2.66
N SER A 337 -5.37 11.72 2.57
CA SER A 337 -6.13 12.28 1.46
C SER A 337 -6.16 13.81 1.44
N ASP A 338 -5.91 14.46 2.59
CA ASP A 338 -5.94 15.91 2.77
C ASP A 338 -4.88 16.34 3.78
N GLU A 339 -4.35 17.57 3.63
CA GLU A 339 -3.55 18.20 4.67
C GLU A 339 -4.41 18.57 5.88
N PHE A 340 -3.87 18.40 7.07
CA PHE A 340 -4.53 18.79 8.31
C PHE A 340 -3.51 19.10 9.42
N ASP A 341 -3.96 19.79 10.47
CA ASP A 341 -3.13 20.03 11.65
C ASP A 341 -3.05 18.75 12.51
N LEU A 342 -1.84 18.14 12.55
CA LEU A 342 -1.59 16.90 13.27
C LEU A 342 -1.87 17.00 14.77
N TYR A 343 -1.64 18.16 15.37
CA TYR A 343 -1.80 18.37 16.82
C TYR A 343 -3.19 18.88 17.20
N ALA A 344 -3.96 19.42 16.26
CA ALA A 344 -5.35 19.80 16.47
C ALA A 344 -6.34 18.66 16.15
N THR A 345 -6.03 17.83 15.15
CA THR A 345 -6.95 16.80 14.66
C THR A 345 -6.91 15.55 15.54
N LYS A 346 -8.09 15.16 16.06
CA LYS A 346 -8.24 13.98 16.90
C LYS A 346 -8.23 12.70 16.06
N PHE A 347 -7.43 11.73 16.50
CA PHE A 347 -7.46 10.37 16.00
C PHE A 347 -8.66 9.63 16.60
N VAL A 348 -9.51 9.06 15.75
CA VAL A 348 -10.72 8.31 16.15
C VAL A 348 -10.90 7.14 15.20
N LEU A 349 -10.94 5.90 15.76
CA LEU A 349 -11.32 4.66 15.10
C LEU A 349 -12.74 4.26 15.43
#